data_15710d86010fc8c8641aeb93c7daa2fe
#
_entry.id   15710d86010fc8c8641aeb93c7daa2fe
#
_cell.length_a   1.000
_cell.length_b   1.000
_cell.length_c   1.000
_cell.angle_alpha   90.00
_cell.angle_beta   90.00
_cell.angle_gamma   90.00
#
_symmetry.space_group_name_H-M   'P 1'
#
loop_
_entity.id
_entity.type
_entity.pdbx_description
1 polymer ?
#
loop_
_entity_poly.entity_id
_entity_poly.type
_entity_poly.pdbx_seq_one_letter_code
_entity_poly.pdbx_strand_id
1 'polypeptide(L)'
;MNDTTLRRLRARFVAATIALSLGCADARGAAPRDCDNVRPPARSTLVAHYYATGVQIYRWSDTAWIFVAPDAVLSADADGKTRVGTHYAGPTWEGGGGKIVGAVAQRCTKNATAIPWLSLTAGPSEGSGIFRRVTFIQRVHTTGGLAPSAPGFSTGAEARVPYTAEYFFYRTE
;
A
#
# COMPACT_ATOMS: atom_id res chain seq x y z
N MET A 1 -8.53 78.20 -60.70
CA MET A 1 -7.19 78.30 -60.07
C MET A 1 -7.31 77.76 -58.65
N ASN A 2 -6.39 76.87 -58.33
CA ASN A 2 -6.02 76.25 -57.09
C ASN A 2 -6.63 74.90 -56.81
N ASP A 3 -5.80 74.03 -57.09
CA ASP A 3 -5.68 72.64 -56.79
C ASP A 3 -5.48 72.43 -55.28
N THR A 4 -6.23 71.53 -54.66
CA THR A 4 -5.96 71.12 -53.30
C THR A 4 -6.02 69.59 -53.19
N THR A 5 -4.87 69.03 -53.14
CA THR A 5 -4.51 67.60 -53.11
C THR A 5 -5.05 66.94 -51.85
N LEU A 6 -5.99 66.03 -51.99
CA LEU A 6 -6.47 65.18 -50.93
C LEU A 6 -5.47 64.01 -50.66
N ARG A 7 -4.66 64.11 -49.63
CA ARG A 7 -3.85 63.01 -49.10
C ARG A 7 -4.77 61.97 -48.38
N ARG A 8 -4.92 60.85 -49.02
CA ARG A 8 -5.60 59.69 -48.40
C ARG A 8 -4.65 59.02 -47.39
N LEU A 9 -4.97 59.16 -46.09
CA LEU A 9 -4.34 58.37 -45.00
C LEU A 9 -4.84 56.94 -45.08
N ARG A 10 -3.98 55.97 -45.39
CA ARG A 10 -4.27 54.56 -45.31
C ARG A 10 -3.98 54.10 -43.89
N ALA A 11 -5.03 53.91 -43.06
CA ALA A 11 -4.93 53.21 -41.77
C ALA A 11 -4.65 51.76 -42.02
N ARG A 12 -3.48 51.31 -41.60
CA ARG A 12 -3.14 49.89 -41.54
C ARG A 12 -3.70 49.32 -40.25
N PHE A 13 -4.79 48.52 -40.33
CA PHE A 13 -5.23 47.71 -39.23
C PHE A 13 -4.27 46.52 -39.09
N VAL A 14 -3.49 46.49 -38.02
CA VAL A 14 -2.73 45.32 -37.59
C VAL A 14 -3.70 44.47 -36.77
N ALA A 15 -4.17 43.38 -37.34
CA ALA A 15 -4.94 42.38 -36.63
C ALA A 15 -3.97 41.54 -35.78
N ALA A 16 -3.97 41.79 -34.47
CA ALA A 16 -3.26 40.92 -33.51
C ALA A 16 -4.08 39.65 -33.27
N THR A 17 -3.68 38.56 -33.88
CA THR A 17 -4.22 37.21 -33.57
C THR A 17 -3.63 36.74 -32.27
N ILE A 18 -4.44 36.77 -31.20
CA ILE A 18 -4.12 36.11 -29.92
C ILE A 18 -4.33 34.61 -30.12
N ALA A 19 -3.24 33.88 -30.29
CA ALA A 19 -3.26 32.42 -30.25
C ALA A 19 -3.46 31.96 -28.80
N LEU A 20 -4.68 31.52 -28.47
CA LEU A 20 -4.99 30.88 -27.20
C LEU A 20 -4.43 29.46 -27.24
N SER A 21 -3.22 29.25 -26.71
CA SER A 21 -2.65 27.92 -26.53
C SER A 21 -3.40 27.24 -25.37
N LEU A 22 -4.35 26.34 -25.72
CA LEU A 22 -4.86 25.37 -24.77
C LEU A 22 -3.68 24.45 -24.39
N GLY A 23 -3.08 24.70 -23.24
CA GLY A 23 -2.17 23.78 -22.61
C GLY A 23 -2.96 22.52 -22.21
N CYS A 24 -2.84 21.44 -22.98
CA CYS A 24 -3.20 20.11 -22.51
C CYS A 24 -2.32 19.83 -21.29
N ALA A 25 -2.89 19.93 -20.10
CA ALA A 25 -2.27 19.36 -18.90
C ALA A 25 -2.21 17.85 -19.13
N ASP A 26 -1.04 17.35 -19.51
CA ASP A 26 -0.73 15.93 -19.48
C ASP A 26 -0.98 15.43 -18.06
N ALA A 27 -2.08 14.74 -17.86
CA ALA A 27 -2.29 13.88 -16.70
C ALA A 27 -1.30 12.73 -16.82
N ARG A 28 -0.01 13.01 -16.57
CA ARG A 28 0.98 11.98 -16.37
C ARG A 28 0.55 11.21 -15.14
N GLY A 29 -0.09 10.06 -15.36
CA GLY A 29 -0.37 9.12 -14.31
C GLY A 29 0.90 8.92 -13.49
N ALA A 30 0.82 9.08 -12.16
CA ALA A 30 1.97 8.86 -11.29
C ALA A 30 2.62 7.52 -11.66
N ALA A 31 3.91 7.52 -11.95
CA ALA A 31 4.65 6.30 -12.23
C ALA A 31 4.40 5.26 -11.13
N PRO A 32 4.31 3.95 -11.43
CA PRO A 32 4.11 2.93 -10.41
C PRO A 32 5.13 3.13 -9.31
N ARG A 33 4.66 3.29 -8.07
CA ARG A 33 5.56 3.47 -6.92
C ARG A 33 6.40 2.23 -6.77
N ASP A 34 7.71 2.38 -6.77
CA ASP A 34 8.64 1.25 -6.79
C ASP A 34 8.75 0.55 -5.42
N CYS A 35 8.11 1.06 -4.37
CA CYS A 35 8.06 0.49 -3.02
C CYS A 35 9.44 0.12 -2.42
N ASP A 36 10.50 0.81 -2.83
CA ASP A 36 11.86 0.57 -2.33
C ASP A 36 11.97 0.75 -0.82
N ASN A 37 11.13 1.62 -0.25
CA ASN A 37 11.07 1.90 1.19
C ASN A 37 10.61 0.71 2.05
N VAL A 38 10.07 -0.34 1.45
CA VAL A 38 9.69 -1.57 2.17
C VAL A 38 10.60 -2.77 1.85
N ARG A 39 11.69 -2.56 1.11
CA ARG A 39 12.69 -3.61 0.84
C ARG A 39 13.47 -3.95 2.11
N PRO A 40 13.91 -5.21 2.24
CA PRO A 40 14.80 -5.58 3.34
C PRO A 40 16.13 -4.82 3.23
N PRO A 41 16.79 -4.51 4.35
CA PRO A 41 18.13 -3.91 4.36
C PRO A 41 19.14 -4.74 3.56
N ALA A 42 20.19 -4.10 3.06
CA ALA A 42 21.30 -4.81 2.45
C ALA A 42 21.90 -5.85 3.43
N ARG A 43 22.38 -6.97 2.91
CA ARG A 43 22.93 -8.10 3.70
C ARG A 43 21.91 -8.82 4.59
N SER A 44 20.61 -8.69 4.27
CA SER A 44 19.58 -9.49 4.92
C SER A 44 19.57 -10.91 4.38
N THR A 45 19.49 -11.88 5.29
CA THR A 45 19.32 -13.31 4.94
C THR A 45 17.89 -13.71 5.14
N LEU A 46 17.26 -14.32 4.12
CA LEU A 46 15.91 -14.86 4.22
C LEU A 46 15.87 -16.03 5.21
N VAL A 47 14.98 -15.95 6.19
CA VAL A 47 14.76 -17.00 7.20
C VAL A 47 13.55 -17.85 6.82
N ALA A 48 12.46 -17.20 6.38
CA ALA A 48 11.24 -17.88 5.96
C ALA A 48 10.44 -17.02 4.98
N HIS A 49 9.63 -17.69 4.15
CA HIS A 49 8.64 -17.09 3.28
C HIS A 49 7.32 -17.83 3.47
N TYR A 50 6.24 -17.12 3.76
CA TYR A 50 4.91 -17.68 3.96
C TYR A 50 3.85 -16.90 3.18
N TYR A 51 2.84 -17.63 2.74
CA TYR A 51 1.63 -17.13 2.11
C TYR A 51 0.54 -17.00 3.17
N ALA A 52 -0.13 -15.86 3.22
CA ALA A 52 -1.24 -15.61 4.14
C ALA A 52 -2.56 -15.54 3.39
N THR A 53 -3.55 -16.25 3.90
CA THR A 53 -4.94 -16.15 3.45
C THR A 53 -5.84 -15.99 4.67
N GLY A 54 -6.68 -14.94 4.67
CA GLY A 54 -7.52 -14.62 5.82
C GLY A 54 -8.31 -13.34 5.63
N VAL A 55 -8.55 -12.63 6.73
CA VAL A 55 -9.32 -11.40 6.76
C VAL A 55 -8.61 -10.29 7.51
N GLN A 56 -8.86 -9.05 7.10
CA GLN A 56 -8.62 -7.86 7.91
C GLN A 56 -9.91 -7.54 8.65
N ILE A 57 -9.84 -7.41 9.96
CA ILE A 57 -10.97 -7.11 10.85
C ILE A 57 -11.02 -5.61 11.08
N TYR A 58 -12.19 -5.02 10.86
CA TYR A 58 -12.48 -3.62 11.11
C TYR A 58 -13.67 -3.48 12.02
N ARG A 59 -13.71 -2.41 12.81
CA ARG A 59 -14.84 -2.04 13.67
C ARG A 59 -15.31 -0.63 13.34
N TRP A 60 -16.61 -0.46 13.20
CA TRP A 60 -17.23 0.85 12.94
C TRP A 60 -17.25 1.71 14.19
N SER A 61 -16.77 2.97 14.08
CA SER A 61 -16.69 3.94 15.17
C SER A 61 -17.72 5.07 15.07
N ASP A 62 -18.83 4.89 14.35
CA ASP A 62 -19.83 5.87 13.92
C ASP A 62 -19.38 6.80 12.78
N THR A 63 -18.10 6.98 12.58
CA THR A 63 -17.56 7.88 11.55
C THR A 63 -16.62 7.19 10.57
N ALA A 64 -15.96 6.12 11.00
CA ALA A 64 -14.97 5.41 10.18
C ALA A 64 -14.83 3.94 10.60
N TRP A 65 -14.39 3.12 9.65
CA TRP A 65 -13.88 1.77 9.93
C TRP A 65 -12.48 1.85 10.52
N ILE A 66 -12.33 1.39 11.76
CA ILE A 66 -11.05 1.33 12.46
C ILE A 66 -10.51 -0.09 12.33
N PHE A 67 -9.28 -0.22 11.85
CA PHE A 67 -8.60 -1.51 11.78
C PHE A 67 -8.38 -2.07 13.19
N VAL A 68 -8.72 -3.34 13.39
CA VAL A 68 -8.58 -4.05 14.67
C VAL A 68 -7.43 -5.03 14.63
N ALA A 69 -7.48 -5.99 13.70
CA ALA A 69 -6.50 -7.07 13.62
C ALA A 69 -6.57 -7.80 12.27
N PRO A 70 -5.49 -8.47 11.83
CA PRO A 70 -5.60 -9.55 10.88
C PRO A 70 -6.06 -10.83 11.59
N ASP A 71 -6.64 -11.75 10.81
CA ASP A 71 -6.90 -13.14 11.21
C ASP A 71 -6.65 -14.00 9.96
N ALA A 72 -5.51 -14.68 9.92
CA ALA A 72 -5.07 -15.40 8.74
C ALA A 72 -4.31 -16.69 9.06
N VAL A 73 -4.44 -17.65 8.16
CA VAL A 73 -3.61 -18.84 8.10
C VAL A 73 -2.35 -18.53 7.30
N LEU A 74 -1.22 -19.06 7.77
CA LEU A 74 0.06 -19.03 7.06
C LEU A 74 0.33 -20.41 6.46
N SER A 75 0.74 -20.42 5.18
CA SER A 75 1.10 -21.64 4.45
C SER A 75 2.50 -21.52 3.85
N ALA A 76 3.18 -22.66 3.70
CA ALA A 76 4.49 -22.71 3.08
C ALA A 76 4.42 -22.62 1.56
N ASP A 77 3.27 -22.88 0.97
CA ASP A 77 3.01 -22.92 -0.46
C ASP A 77 1.87 -21.95 -0.84
N ALA A 78 1.89 -21.51 -2.10
CA ALA A 78 0.96 -20.52 -2.62
C ALA A 78 -0.48 -21.03 -2.74
N ASP A 79 -0.68 -22.34 -2.83
CA ASP A 79 -2.00 -22.98 -2.93
C ASP A 79 -2.61 -23.30 -1.55
N GLY A 80 -1.93 -22.93 -0.47
CA GLY A 80 -2.44 -23.00 0.89
C GLY A 80 -2.52 -24.39 1.51
N LYS A 81 -1.89 -25.42 0.90
CA LYS A 81 -2.02 -26.82 1.34
C LYS A 81 -1.21 -27.13 2.60
N THR A 82 -0.03 -26.54 2.72
CA THR A 82 0.89 -26.81 3.83
C THR A 82 0.79 -25.68 4.88
N ARG A 83 -0.15 -25.82 5.81
CA ARG A 83 -0.29 -24.85 6.90
C ARG A 83 0.94 -24.91 7.83
N VAL A 84 1.52 -23.74 8.13
CA VAL A 84 2.71 -23.58 8.98
C VAL A 84 2.48 -22.69 10.19
N GLY A 85 1.36 -21.95 10.24
CA GLY A 85 1.09 -21.06 11.36
C GLY A 85 -0.14 -20.19 11.18
N THR A 86 -0.19 -19.12 11.97
CA THR A 86 -1.26 -18.11 11.99
C THR A 86 -0.70 -16.70 12.10
N HIS A 87 -1.51 -15.72 11.67
CA HIS A 87 -1.21 -14.31 11.79
C HIS A 87 -2.43 -13.58 12.37
N TYR A 88 -2.23 -12.88 13.48
CA TYR A 88 -3.30 -12.25 14.25
C TYR A 88 -2.87 -10.93 14.90
N ALA A 89 -3.67 -10.42 15.85
CA ALA A 89 -3.45 -9.13 16.50
C ALA A 89 -2.02 -8.95 17.05
N GLY A 90 -1.52 -7.70 16.94
CA GLY A 90 -0.21 -7.33 17.47
C GLY A 90 0.66 -6.49 16.52
N PRO A 91 0.81 -6.75 15.24
CA PRO A 91 0.63 -7.96 14.43
C PRO A 91 1.57 -9.09 14.85
N THR A 92 1.01 -10.25 15.08
CA THR A 92 1.74 -11.44 15.55
C THR A 92 1.75 -12.52 14.48
N TRP A 93 2.88 -13.19 14.30
CA TRP A 93 3.02 -14.43 13.54
C TRP A 93 3.42 -15.54 14.49
N GLU A 94 2.72 -16.67 14.43
CA GLU A 94 2.94 -17.82 15.29
C GLU A 94 2.97 -19.12 14.47
N GLY A 95 3.99 -19.93 14.66
CA GLY A 95 4.18 -21.20 13.98
C GLY A 95 5.57 -21.78 14.21
N GLY A 96 5.76 -23.05 13.88
CA GLY A 96 7.07 -23.71 13.98
C GLY A 96 7.71 -23.66 15.36
N GLY A 97 6.91 -23.70 16.44
CA GLY A 97 7.40 -23.69 17.82
C GLY A 97 7.76 -22.31 18.38
N GLY A 98 7.35 -21.24 17.74
CA GLY A 98 7.59 -19.88 18.24
C GLY A 98 6.62 -18.85 17.70
N LYS A 99 6.68 -17.63 18.25
CA LYS A 99 5.94 -16.47 17.77
C LYS A 99 6.80 -15.22 17.78
N ILE A 100 6.40 -14.23 16.97
CA ILE A 100 7.04 -12.91 16.88
C ILE A 100 5.99 -11.84 16.67
N VAL A 101 6.20 -10.68 17.28
CA VAL A 101 5.39 -9.47 17.09
C VAL A 101 6.19 -8.47 16.26
N GLY A 102 5.56 -7.84 15.28
CA GLY A 102 6.19 -6.80 14.47
C GLY A 102 5.66 -5.41 14.79
N ALA A 103 6.48 -4.40 14.50
CA ALA A 103 6.07 -2.99 14.49
C ALA A 103 6.21 -2.41 13.08
N VAL A 104 5.13 -1.82 12.55
CA VAL A 104 5.15 -1.24 11.19
C VAL A 104 6.13 -0.08 11.15
N ALA A 105 7.15 -0.19 10.29
CA ALA A 105 8.16 0.83 10.04
C ALA A 105 7.81 1.68 8.82
N GLN A 106 7.47 1.05 7.68
CA GLN A 106 7.15 1.75 6.44
C GLN A 106 5.94 1.13 5.74
N ARG A 107 5.29 1.95 4.91
CA ARG A 107 4.12 1.55 4.10
C ARG A 107 4.33 1.99 2.65
N CYS A 108 3.86 1.16 1.70
CA CYS A 108 3.79 1.52 0.30
C CYS A 108 2.50 1.00 -0.32
N THR A 109 1.69 1.88 -0.91
CA THR A 109 0.48 1.49 -1.64
C THR A 109 0.87 1.13 -3.08
N LYS A 110 1.13 -0.14 -3.34
CA LYS A 110 1.44 -0.66 -4.68
C LYS A 110 0.18 -0.81 -5.52
N ASN A 111 -0.92 -1.23 -4.91
CA ASN A 111 -2.22 -1.41 -5.54
C ASN A 111 -3.29 -0.68 -4.72
N ALA A 112 -4.08 0.18 -5.38
CA ALA A 112 -5.15 0.95 -4.73
C ALA A 112 -6.34 0.09 -4.27
N THR A 113 -6.45 -1.15 -4.75
CA THR A 113 -7.54 -2.09 -4.37
C THR A 113 -7.13 -3.07 -3.26
N ALA A 114 -5.92 -2.91 -2.71
CA ALA A 114 -5.38 -3.81 -1.69
C ALA A 114 -4.73 -3.05 -0.55
N ILE A 115 -4.66 -3.71 0.61
CA ILE A 115 -3.91 -3.18 1.76
C ILE A 115 -2.43 -2.94 1.39
N PRO A 116 -1.77 -1.92 1.96
CA PRO A 116 -0.42 -1.55 1.56
C PRO A 116 0.61 -2.65 1.83
N TRP A 117 1.67 -2.66 1.04
CA TRP A 117 2.89 -3.36 1.37
C TRP A 117 3.54 -2.72 2.59
N LEU A 118 4.22 -3.51 3.40
CA LEU A 118 4.82 -3.04 4.66
C LEU A 118 6.25 -3.54 4.80
N SER A 119 7.08 -2.72 5.44
CA SER A 119 8.19 -3.22 6.24
C SER A 119 7.87 -3.10 7.72
N LEU A 120 8.30 -4.08 8.51
CA LEU A 120 8.13 -4.10 9.95
C LEU A 120 9.47 -4.46 10.61
N THR A 121 9.74 -3.80 11.72
CA THR A 121 10.80 -4.22 12.64
C THR A 121 10.25 -5.35 13.49
N ALA A 122 11.00 -6.43 13.61
CA ALA A 122 10.66 -7.52 14.49
C ALA A 122 10.95 -7.16 15.95
N GLY A 123 9.98 -7.39 16.82
CA GLY A 123 10.15 -7.30 18.26
C GLY A 123 10.74 -8.59 18.86
N PRO A 124 10.74 -8.73 20.19
CA PRO A 124 11.15 -9.95 20.85
C PRO A 124 10.36 -11.16 20.35
N SER A 125 11.06 -12.26 20.12
CA SER A 125 10.45 -13.54 19.75
C SER A 125 10.34 -14.43 20.98
N GLU A 126 9.31 -15.28 21.01
CA GLU A 126 9.12 -16.30 22.03
C GLU A 126 9.23 -17.70 21.41
N GLY A 127 9.66 -18.69 22.20
CA GLY A 127 9.83 -20.07 21.77
C GLY A 127 11.18 -20.32 21.07
N SER A 128 11.34 -21.52 20.52
CA SER A 128 12.59 -22.02 19.93
C SER A 128 12.61 -22.02 18.40
N GLY A 129 11.51 -21.64 17.76
CA GLY A 129 11.29 -21.78 16.32
C GLY A 129 12.09 -20.81 15.45
N ILE A 130 11.72 -20.80 14.18
CA ILE A 130 12.39 -20.00 13.13
C ILE A 130 12.43 -18.50 13.44
N PHE A 131 11.44 -17.99 14.18
CA PHE A 131 11.31 -16.55 14.46
C PHE A 131 12.39 -15.98 15.39
N ARG A 132 13.15 -16.84 16.12
CA ARG A 132 14.22 -16.38 17.03
C ARG A 132 15.28 -15.46 16.40
N ARG A 133 15.50 -15.60 15.09
CA ARG A 133 16.54 -14.85 14.36
C ARG A 133 15.98 -13.76 13.47
N VAL A 134 14.67 -13.58 13.44
CA VAL A 134 14.03 -12.59 12.59
C VAL A 134 14.19 -11.22 13.22
N THR A 135 14.68 -10.26 12.42
CA THR A 135 14.84 -8.85 12.80
C THR A 135 14.00 -7.93 11.92
N PHE A 136 13.63 -8.39 10.72
CA PHE A 136 12.90 -7.63 9.74
C PHE A 136 11.83 -8.51 9.09
N ILE A 137 10.62 -7.96 8.93
CA ILE A 137 9.49 -8.63 8.29
C ILE A 137 8.99 -7.76 7.16
N GLN A 138 8.71 -8.38 6.02
CA GLN A 138 8.13 -7.70 4.86
C GLN A 138 6.78 -8.32 4.51
N ARG A 139 5.75 -7.48 4.29
CA ARG A 139 4.47 -7.86 3.69
C ARG A 139 4.41 -7.30 2.29
N VAL A 140 4.21 -8.15 1.29
CA VAL A 140 4.11 -7.77 -0.13
C VAL A 140 3.03 -8.59 -0.84
N HIS A 141 2.83 -8.35 -2.12
CA HIS A 141 1.90 -9.06 -3.01
C HIS A 141 0.48 -9.18 -2.42
N THR A 142 0.03 -8.09 -1.81
CA THR A 142 -1.26 -8.03 -1.14
C THR A 142 -2.42 -7.97 -2.13
N THR A 143 -3.53 -8.63 -1.81
CA THR A 143 -4.82 -8.50 -2.48
C THR A 143 -5.91 -8.19 -1.46
N GLY A 144 -6.89 -7.38 -1.83
CA GLY A 144 -8.04 -7.06 -0.97
C GLY A 144 -7.69 -6.45 0.38
N GLY A 145 -8.51 -6.72 1.38
CA GLY A 145 -8.31 -6.36 2.78
C GLY A 145 -8.57 -4.90 3.14
N LEU A 146 -8.97 -4.03 2.20
CA LEU A 146 -9.31 -2.63 2.51
C LEU A 146 -10.61 -2.54 3.31
N ALA A 147 -10.70 -1.54 4.17
CA ALA A 147 -11.93 -1.23 4.88
C ALA A 147 -13.11 -1.06 3.91
N PRO A 148 -14.35 -1.45 4.29
CA PRO A 148 -15.53 -1.21 3.45
C PRO A 148 -15.69 0.28 3.15
N SER A 149 -16.19 0.61 1.95
CA SER A 149 -16.53 1.98 1.56
C SER A 149 -17.86 2.45 2.16
N ALA A 150 -18.81 1.53 2.35
CA ALA A 150 -20.09 1.82 2.99
C ALA A 150 -19.91 1.95 4.51
N PRO A 151 -20.66 2.84 5.18
CA PRO A 151 -20.65 2.94 6.64
C PRO A 151 -21.16 1.65 7.30
N GLY A 152 -20.78 1.42 8.55
CA GLY A 152 -21.35 0.38 9.37
C GLY A 152 -22.79 0.71 9.78
N PHE A 153 -23.61 -0.31 9.98
CA PHE A 153 -25.03 -0.14 10.33
C PHE A 153 -25.26 0.30 11.80
N SER A 154 -24.27 0.13 12.67
CA SER A 154 -24.29 0.59 14.06
C SER A 154 -22.87 0.70 14.62
N THR A 155 -22.71 1.47 15.70
CA THR A 155 -21.44 1.51 16.47
C THR A 155 -21.02 0.13 16.88
N GLY A 156 -19.73 -0.20 16.68
CA GLY A 156 -19.17 -1.49 17.02
C GLY A 156 -19.43 -2.60 16.00
N ALA A 157 -20.19 -2.33 14.92
CA ALA A 157 -20.34 -3.29 13.83
C ALA A 157 -18.98 -3.74 13.32
N GLU A 158 -18.80 -5.04 13.08
CA GLU A 158 -17.55 -5.64 12.62
C GLU A 158 -17.64 -5.98 11.14
N ALA A 159 -16.56 -5.73 10.40
CA ALA A 159 -16.37 -6.17 9.03
C ALA A 159 -15.11 -7.04 8.93
N ARG A 160 -15.24 -8.23 8.33
CA ARG A 160 -14.15 -9.18 8.08
C ARG A 160 -13.88 -9.23 6.59
N VAL A 161 -12.86 -8.50 6.14
CA VAL A 161 -12.60 -8.27 4.72
C VAL A 161 -11.50 -9.22 4.23
N PRO A 162 -11.79 -10.12 3.27
CA PRO A 162 -10.82 -11.08 2.75
C PRO A 162 -9.56 -10.41 2.19
N TYR A 163 -8.41 -11.00 2.47
CA TYR A 163 -7.13 -10.60 1.89
C TYR A 163 -6.19 -11.77 1.71
N THR A 164 -5.21 -11.60 0.82
CA THR A 164 -4.01 -12.42 0.76
C THR A 164 -2.77 -11.54 0.85
N ALA A 165 -1.67 -12.13 1.28
CA ALA A 165 -0.37 -11.47 1.32
C ALA A 165 0.76 -12.50 1.30
N GLU A 166 1.96 -12.07 0.96
CA GLU A 166 3.18 -12.82 1.21
C GLU A 166 3.97 -12.14 2.32
N TYR A 167 4.49 -12.95 3.25
CA TYR A 167 5.34 -12.51 4.34
C TYR A 167 6.73 -13.10 4.18
N PHE A 168 7.73 -12.23 4.10
CA PHE A 168 9.13 -12.59 4.10
C PHE A 168 9.75 -12.19 5.43
N PHE A 169 10.43 -13.12 6.06
CA PHE A 169 11.08 -12.96 7.34
C PHE A 169 12.58 -12.98 7.15
N TYR A 170 13.27 -11.94 7.59
CA TYR A 170 14.71 -11.79 7.39
C TYR A 170 15.44 -11.63 8.70
N ARG A 171 16.68 -12.10 8.70
CA ARG A 171 17.72 -11.71 9.65
C ARG A 171 18.62 -10.68 8.99
N THR A 172 18.79 -9.53 9.61
CA THR A 172 19.79 -8.52 9.23
C THR A 172 21.08 -8.77 10.01
N GLU A 173 22.22 -8.58 9.38
CA GLU A 173 23.55 -8.63 10.01
C GLU A 173 23.87 -7.35 10.75
#